data_005609c2204c116173f4ec491ba2578f
#
_entry.id   005609c2204c116173f4ec491ba2578f
#
_cell.length_a   1.000
_cell.length_b   1.000
_cell.length_c   1.000
_cell.angle_alpha   90.00
_cell.angle_beta   90.00
_cell.angle_gamma   90.00
#
_symmetry.space_group_name_H-M   'P 1'
#
loop_
_entity.id
_entity.type
_entity.pdbx_description
1 polymer ?
#
loop_
_entity_poly.entity_id
_entity_poly.type
_entity_poly.pdbx_seq_one_letter_code
_entity_poly.pdbx_strand_id
1 'polypeptide(L)'
;MKGLIAKTLCGAGLLTGAVGCVTCSDLYDPCYPQRYNSAARQEVVAAFAPQMHNGHILDQTVWNHDFEAGSDKLTPGGMEKLGQLARRRPIPDPTVYIQTAQDINYDPAAPDKYVKERMDLDKKRADAVDQYLRAYSAGRPGVSFVVFVHNPSEVGLAAQPVGISVNKMYSTSLGNLPLNAANVQGGAGAAPAGGAR
;
A
#
# COMPACT_ATOMS: atom_id res chain seq x y z
N MET A 1 15.37 74.54 -19.09
CA MET A 1 14.23 73.69 -18.60
C MET A 1 14.03 72.41 -19.39
N LYS A 2 14.52 72.24 -20.61
CA LYS A 2 14.33 71.02 -21.39
C LYS A 2 15.17 69.77 -20.93
N GLY A 3 16.27 69.99 -20.26
CA GLY A 3 17.17 68.93 -19.81
C GLY A 3 16.78 68.27 -18.48
N LEU A 4 15.97 68.94 -17.66
CA LEU A 4 15.56 68.43 -16.35
C LEU A 4 14.41 67.41 -16.48
N ILE A 5 13.52 67.66 -17.46
CA ILE A 5 12.34 66.72 -17.72
C ILE A 5 12.79 65.42 -18.31
N ALA A 6 13.83 65.40 -19.16
CA ALA A 6 14.33 64.16 -19.74
C ALA A 6 15.01 63.19 -18.71
N LYS A 7 15.69 63.80 -17.71
CA LYS A 7 16.35 63.03 -16.63
C LYS A 7 15.36 62.45 -15.63
N THR A 8 14.25 63.10 -15.35
CA THR A 8 13.18 62.65 -14.49
C THR A 8 12.34 61.52 -15.15
N LEU A 9 12.13 61.57 -16.45
CA LEU A 9 11.43 60.53 -17.16
C LEU A 9 12.24 59.21 -17.22
N CYS A 10 13.56 59.28 -17.39
CA CYS A 10 14.42 58.09 -17.39
C CYS A 10 14.53 57.42 -16.01
N GLY A 11 14.51 58.23 -14.94
CA GLY A 11 14.54 57.71 -13.56
C GLY A 11 13.24 57.02 -13.14
N ALA A 12 12.10 57.55 -13.60
CA ALA A 12 10.80 56.95 -13.34
C ALA A 12 10.60 55.61 -14.10
N GLY A 13 11.15 55.48 -15.30
CA GLY A 13 11.09 54.23 -16.08
C GLY A 13 11.91 53.06 -15.50
N LEU A 14 13.03 53.39 -14.83
CA LEU A 14 13.88 52.35 -14.20
C LEU A 14 13.31 51.86 -12.87
N LEU A 15 12.57 52.67 -12.14
CA LEU A 15 11.92 52.27 -10.89
C LEU A 15 10.68 51.41 -11.12
N THR A 16 9.96 51.61 -12.22
CA THR A 16 8.80 50.76 -12.56
C THR A 16 9.19 49.39 -13.12
N GLY A 17 10.40 49.24 -13.70
CA GLY A 17 10.90 47.94 -14.19
C GLY A 17 11.28 46.96 -13.08
N ALA A 18 11.66 47.45 -11.89
CA ALA A 18 12.08 46.60 -10.78
C ALA A 18 10.90 46.01 -9.97
N VAL A 19 9.73 46.63 -10.04
CA VAL A 19 8.52 46.16 -9.32
C VAL A 19 7.68 45.20 -10.18
N GLY A 20 7.98 45.13 -11.49
CA GLY A 20 7.12 44.41 -12.45
C GLY A 20 7.13 42.90 -12.37
N CYS A 21 8.17 42.27 -11.81
CA CYS A 21 8.25 40.81 -11.84
C CYS A 21 7.39 40.11 -10.78
N VAL A 22 7.16 40.76 -9.64
CA VAL A 22 6.35 40.11 -8.55
C VAL A 22 4.87 40.38 -8.77
N THR A 23 4.51 41.59 -9.26
CA THR A 23 3.09 41.93 -9.49
C THR A 23 2.51 41.34 -10.76
N CYS A 24 3.33 41.03 -11.78
CA CYS A 24 2.84 40.38 -12.99
C CYS A 24 2.53 38.89 -12.77
N SER A 25 3.25 38.18 -11.93
CA SER A 25 2.94 36.79 -11.60
C SER A 25 1.60 36.68 -10.85
N ASP A 26 1.34 37.58 -9.92
CA ASP A 26 0.10 37.60 -9.15
C ASP A 26 -1.13 38.00 -9.99
N LEU A 27 -0.91 38.83 -11.02
CA LEU A 27 -1.97 39.22 -11.96
C LEU A 27 -2.29 38.11 -12.97
N TYR A 28 -1.27 37.39 -13.41
CA TYR A 28 -1.43 36.33 -14.43
C TYR A 28 -1.82 34.99 -13.79
N ASP A 29 -1.30 34.66 -12.63
CA ASP A 29 -1.64 33.45 -11.90
C ASP A 29 -1.60 33.68 -10.37
N PRO A 30 -2.70 34.19 -9.80
CA PRO A 30 -2.77 34.52 -8.38
C PRO A 30 -2.57 33.33 -7.45
N CYS A 31 -2.65 32.11 -7.98
CA CYS A 31 -2.43 30.90 -7.23
C CYS A 31 -1.03 30.26 -7.42
N TYR A 32 -0.12 30.96 -8.11
CA TYR A 32 1.28 30.51 -8.26
C TYR A 32 2.07 30.80 -6.98
N PRO A 33 2.89 29.89 -6.45
CA PRO A 33 3.19 28.51 -6.90
C PRO A 33 2.25 27.46 -6.26
N GLN A 34 1.30 27.86 -5.43
CA GLN A 34 0.49 26.95 -4.60
C GLN A 34 -0.30 25.95 -5.45
N ARG A 35 -0.86 26.40 -6.58
CA ARG A 35 -1.60 25.54 -7.50
C ARG A 35 -0.73 24.43 -8.06
N TYR A 36 0.48 24.74 -8.49
CA TYR A 36 1.41 23.76 -9.03
C TYR A 36 1.92 22.80 -7.95
N ASN A 37 2.17 23.30 -6.75
CA ASN A 37 2.54 22.47 -5.62
C ASN A 37 1.42 21.49 -5.22
N SER A 38 0.17 21.92 -5.27
CA SER A 38 -0.97 21.05 -4.97
C SER A 38 -1.17 19.99 -6.07
N ALA A 39 -1.05 20.35 -7.33
CA ALA A 39 -1.12 19.43 -8.46
C ALA A 39 0.00 18.38 -8.39
N ALA A 40 1.24 18.79 -8.18
CA ALA A 40 2.37 17.88 -8.02
C ALA A 40 2.18 16.90 -6.84
N ARG A 41 1.67 17.39 -5.70
CA ARG A 41 1.35 16.52 -4.56
C ARG A 41 0.25 15.52 -4.90
N GLN A 42 -0.80 15.96 -5.61
CA GLN A 42 -1.90 15.07 -6.02
C GLN A 42 -1.41 13.99 -6.98
N GLU A 43 -0.54 14.32 -7.93
CA GLU A 43 0.05 13.34 -8.85
C GLU A 43 0.90 12.29 -8.11
N VAL A 44 1.72 12.72 -7.16
CA VAL A 44 2.50 11.80 -6.31
C VAL A 44 1.56 10.90 -5.48
N VAL A 45 0.58 11.49 -4.81
CA VAL A 45 -0.39 10.72 -4.01
C VAL A 45 -1.16 9.74 -4.89
N ALA A 46 -1.60 10.16 -6.09
CA ALA A 46 -2.33 9.30 -7.02
C ALA A 46 -1.49 8.10 -7.48
N ALA A 47 -0.19 8.30 -7.70
CA ALA A 47 0.72 7.21 -8.09
C ALA A 47 0.86 6.14 -6.99
N PHE A 48 0.81 6.53 -5.70
CA PHE A 48 0.92 5.62 -4.56
C PHE A 48 -0.43 5.19 -3.98
N ALA A 49 -1.54 5.80 -4.39
CA ALA A 49 -2.88 5.50 -3.87
C ALA A 49 -3.26 4.01 -3.94
N PRO A 50 -2.98 3.25 -5.02
CA PRO A 50 -3.28 1.83 -5.07
C PRO A 50 -2.50 1.03 -4.03
N GLN A 51 -1.23 1.35 -3.79
CA GLN A 51 -0.40 0.68 -2.79
C GLN A 51 -0.88 0.98 -1.37
N MET A 52 -1.23 2.23 -1.09
CA MET A 52 -1.80 2.65 0.19
C MET A 52 -3.12 1.94 0.45
N HIS A 53 -4.00 1.87 -0.55
CA HIS A 53 -5.29 1.20 -0.44
C HIS A 53 -5.13 -0.31 -0.21
N ASN A 54 -4.27 -0.98 -0.97
CA ASN A 54 -3.97 -2.40 -0.77
C ASN A 54 -3.36 -2.66 0.61
N GLY A 55 -2.43 -1.82 1.05
CA GLY A 55 -1.85 -1.91 2.38
C GLY A 55 -2.89 -1.76 3.48
N HIS A 56 -3.85 -0.85 3.30
CA HIS A 56 -4.96 -0.66 4.23
C HIS A 56 -5.88 -1.89 4.30
N ILE A 57 -6.27 -2.46 3.16
CA ILE A 57 -7.07 -3.70 3.11
C ILE A 57 -6.35 -4.84 3.83
N LEU A 58 -5.06 -5.03 3.56
CA LEU A 58 -4.27 -6.10 4.18
C LEU A 58 -4.12 -5.92 5.69
N ASP A 59 -3.98 -4.67 6.15
CA ASP A 59 -3.94 -4.34 7.58
C ASP A 59 -5.26 -4.62 8.29
N GLN A 60 -6.40 -4.46 7.59
CA GLN A 60 -7.73 -4.79 8.08
C GLN A 60 -8.10 -6.27 7.88
N THR A 61 -7.21 -7.11 7.34
CA THR A 61 -7.51 -8.50 7.03
C THR A 61 -7.18 -9.42 8.19
N VAL A 62 -8.15 -10.24 8.59
CA VAL A 62 -7.99 -11.39 9.49
C VAL A 62 -7.61 -12.59 8.63
N TRP A 63 -6.48 -13.20 8.94
CA TRP A 63 -5.87 -14.25 8.16
C TRP A 63 -6.30 -15.64 8.63
N ASN A 64 -6.07 -16.67 7.81
CA ASN A 64 -6.37 -18.05 8.18
C ASN A 64 -5.68 -18.51 9.48
N HIS A 65 -4.46 -18.01 9.75
CA HIS A 65 -3.73 -18.35 10.97
C HIS A 65 -4.27 -17.65 12.24
N ASP A 66 -5.16 -16.68 12.09
CA ASP A 66 -5.89 -16.05 13.20
C ASP A 66 -7.07 -16.93 13.69
N PHE A 67 -7.37 -18.03 12.98
CA PHE A 67 -8.35 -19.04 13.35
C PHE A 67 -7.68 -20.37 13.69
N GLU A 68 -8.38 -21.21 14.45
CA GLU A 68 -7.99 -22.61 14.59
C GLU A 68 -8.20 -23.34 13.25
N ALA A 69 -7.27 -24.22 12.88
CA ALA A 69 -7.31 -24.88 11.58
C ALA A 69 -8.63 -25.63 11.33
N GLY A 70 -9.26 -25.38 10.18
CA GLY A 70 -10.53 -25.97 9.79
C GLY A 70 -11.72 -25.57 10.64
N SER A 71 -11.59 -24.54 11.49
CA SER A 71 -12.62 -24.08 12.43
C SER A 71 -12.94 -22.60 12.24
N ASP A 72 -14.07 -22.20 12.81
CA ASP A 72 -14.52 -20.80 12.94
C ASP A 72 -14.04 -20.13 14.24
N LYS A 73 -13.35 -20.89 15.10
CA LYS A 73 -12.85 -20.35 16.37
C LYS A 73 -11.62 -19.48 16.17
N LEU A 74 -11.66 -18.29 16.75
CA LEU A 74 -10.53 -17.38 16.79
C LEU A 74 -9.44 -17.88 17.74
N THR A 75 -8.19 -17.80 17.30
CA THR A 75 -7.05 -17.97 18.18
C THR A 75 -6.89 -16.76 19.12
N PRO A 76 -6.15 -16.88 20.23
CA PRO A 76 -5.84 -15.72 21.09
C PRO A 76 -5.22 -14.56 20.31
N GLY A 77 -4.36 -14.85 19.31
CA GLY A 77 -3.78 -13.84 18.41
C GLY A 77 -4.83 -13.15 17.55
N GLY A 78 -5.77 -13.92 16.97
CA GLY A 78 -6.89 -13.39 16.19
C GLY A 78 -7.81 -12.50 17.02
N MET A 79 -8.10 -12.88 18.26
CA MET A 79 -8.88 -12.06 19.18
C MET A 79 -8.18 -10.74 19.53
N GLU A 80 -6.87 -10.78 19.78
CA GLU A 80 -6.09 -9.56 20.06
C GLU A 80 -6.05 -8.65 18.84
N LYS A 81 -5.86 -9.19 17.65
CA LYS A 81 -5.88 -8.43 16.39
C LYS A 81 -7.22 -7.72 16.19
N LEU A 82 -8.34 -8.43 16.35
CA LEU A 82 -9.68 -7.83 16.27
C LEU A 82 -9.88 -6.76 17.34
N GLY A 83 -9.38 -6.99 18.56
CA GLY A 83 -9.39 -6.02 19.63
C GLY A 83 -8.59 -4.76 19.27
N GLN A 84 -7.45 -4.90 18.61
CA GLN A 84 -6.64 -3.78 18.13
C GLN A 84 -7.37 -2.99 17.03
N LEU A 85 -7.99 -3.66 16.06
CA LEU A 85 -8.78 -3.03 15.02
C LEU A 85 -9.95 -2.22 15.62
N ALA A 86 -10.67 -2.81 16.58
CA ALA A 86 -11.80 -2.17 17.22
C ALA A 86 -11.41 -0.98 18.12
N ARG A 87 -10.18 -0.96 18.66
CA ARG A 87 -9.68 0.12 19.55
C ARG A 87 -9.07 1.30 18.80
N ARG A 88 -8.88 1.23 17.49
CA ARG A 88 -8.26 2.32 16.71
C ARG A 88 -8.94 3.65 16.93
N ARG A 89 -8.14 4.71 16.98
CA ARG A 89 -8.61 6.08 17.20
C ARG A 89 -8.17 6.98 16.04
N PRO A 90 -8.91 8.02 15.69
CA PRO A 90 -10.07 8.57 16.42
C PRO A 90 -11.34 7.71 16.29
N ILE A 91 -11.58 7.08 15.15
CA ILE A 91 -12.69 6.17 14.86
C ILE A 91 -12.12 4.96 14.16
N PRO A 92 -12.46 3.72 14.57
CA PRO A 92 -12.02 2.52 13.86
C PRO A 92 -12.60 2.48 12.45
N ASP A 93 -11.86 1.87 11.51
CA ASP A 93 -12.41 1.60 10.18
C ASP A 93 -13.57 0.61 10.31
N PRO A 94 -14.74 0.90 9.74
CA PRO A 94 -15.90 0.02 9.82
C PRO A 94 -15.72 -1.27 9.01
N THR A 95 -14.74 -1.35 8.11
CA THR A 95 -14.58 -2.48 7.20
C THR A 95 -13.52 -3.44 7.73
N VAL A 96 -13.89 -4.70 7.92
CA VAL A 96 -12.97 -5.78 8.28
C VAL A 96 -13.03 -6.86 7.21
N TYR A 97 -11.88 -7.34 6.80
CA TYR A 97 -11.76 -8.37 5.78
C TYR A 97 -11.34 -9.70 6.41
N ILE A 98 -11.81 -10.81 5.87
CA ILE A 98 -11.41 -12.16 6.27
C ILE A 98 -10.85 -12.85 5.05
N GLN A 99 -9.69 -13.46 5.20
CA GLN A 99 -9.13 -14.30 4.15
C GLN A 99 -10.00 -15.55 3.96
N THR A 100 -10.33 -15.87 2.71
CA THR A 100 -11.01 -17.11 2.34
C THR A 100 -10.28 -18.32 2.92
N ALA A 101 -11.02 -19.29 3.46
CA ALA A 101 -10.46 -20.50 4.06
C ALA A 101 -9.65 -21.32 3.04
N GLN A 102 -8.41 -21.64 3.42
CA GLN A 102 -7.48 -22.45 2.62
C GLN A 102 -7.06 -23.73 3.36
N ASP A 103 -7.57 -23.90 4.56
CA ASP A 103 -7.23 -24.98 5.51
C ASP A 103 -8.25 -26.15 5.48
N ILE A 104 -8.95 -26.30 4.37
CA ILE A 104 -9.90 -27.39 4.12
C ILE A 104 -9.21 -28.45 3.27
N ASN A 105 -9.45 -29.72 3.62
CA ASN A 105 -8.93 -30.84 2.85
C ASN A 105 -9.59 -30.91 1.46
N TYR A 106 -8.78 -30.90 0.43
CA TYR A 106 -9.24 -31.07 -0.94
C TYR A 106 -9.35 -32.55 -1.31
N ASP A 107 -10.56 -32.99 -1.71
CA ASP A 107 -10.80 -34.33 -2.26
C ASP A 107 -10.92 -34.20 -3.79
N PRO A 108 -9.98 -34.78 -4.56
CA PRO A 108 -10.03 -34.75 -6.03
C PRO A 108 -11.28 -35.46 -6.62
N ALA A 109 -11.88 -36.38 -5.87
CA ALA A 109 -13.07 -37.14 -6.33
C ALA A 109 -14.35 -36.27 -6.24
N ALA A 110 -14.36 -35.21 -5.43
CA ALA A 110 -15.54 -34.41 -5.21
C ALA A 110 -15.19 -32.88 -5.12
N PRO A 111 -14.77 -32.26 -6.22
CA PRO A 111 -14.32 -30.85 -6.21
C PRO A 111 -15.43 -29.87 -5.78
N ASP A 112 -16.69 -30.17 -6.12
CA ASP A 112 -17.83 -29.31 -5.74
C ASP A 112 -18.05 -29.27 -4.22
N LYS A 113 -17.71 -30.38 -3.52
CA LYS A 113 -17.78 -30.45 -2.07
C LYS A 113 -16.83 -29.45 -1.41
N TYR A 114 -15.60 -29.36 -1.92
CA TYR A 114 -14.60 -28.40 -1.43
C TYR A 114 -15.09 -26.96 -1.52
N VAL A 115 -15.71 -26.58 -2.64
CA VAL A 115 -16.24 -25.21 -2.82
C VAL A 115 -17.33 -24.91 -1.80
N LYS A 116 -18.24 -25.86 -1.56
CA LYS A 116 -19.32 -25.68 -0.59
C LYS A 116 -18.77 -25.59 0.85
N GLU A 117 -17.90 -26.51 1.23
CA GLU A 117 -17.29 -26.51 2.57
C GLU A 117 -16.51 -25.23 2.84
N ARG A 118 -15.79 -24.71 1.83
CA ARG A 118 -15.10 -23.42 1.92
C ARG A 118 -16.06 -22.27 2.16
N MET A 119 -17.13 -22.18 1.36
CA MET A 119 -18.12 -21.11 1.52
C MET A 119 -18.84 -21.19 2.88
N ASP A 120 -19.14 -22.39 3.37
CA ASP A 120 -19.76 -22.61 4.66
C ASP A 120 -18.82 -22.22 5.82
N LEU A 121 -17.53 -22.52 5.71
CA LEU A 121 -16.54 -22.13 6.71
C LEU A 121 -16.30 -20.62 6.68
N ASP A 122 -16.17 -20.02 5.49
CA ASP A 122 -16.03 -18.57 5.33
C ASP A 122 -17.19 -17.81 5.99
N LYS A 123 -18.41 -18.30 5.79
CA LYS A 123 -19.60 -17.72 6.42
C LYS A 123 -19.54 -17.83 7.94
N LYS A 124 -19.22 -19.02 8.48
CA LYS A 124 -19.10 -19.22 9.94
C LYS A 124 -18.03 -18.32 10.56
N ARG A 125 -16.88 -18.16 9.89
CA ARG A 125 -15.82 -17.25 10.31
C ARG A 125 -16.26 -15.80 10.29
N ALA A 126 -16.99 -15.38 9.24
CA ALA A 126 -17.55 -14.04 9.15
C ALA A 126 -18.54 -13.76 10.28
N ASP A 127 -19.43 -14.71 10.58
CA ASP A 127 -20.38 -14.61 11.66
C ASP A 127 -19.67 -14.55 13.04
N ALA A 128 -18.61 -15.34 13.25
CA ALA A 128 -17.84 -15.34 14.49
C ALA A 128 -17.10 -13.98 14.70
N VAL A 129 -16.50 -13.45 13.65
CA VAL A 129 -15.83 -12.14 13.70
C VAL A 129 -16.83 -11.01 13.96
N ASP A 130 -17.97 -11.02 13.29
CA ASP A 130 -19.03 -10.03 13.47
C ASP A 130 -19.56 -10.05 14.92
N GLN A 131 -19.83 -11.25 15.46
CA GLN A 131 -20.24 -11.42 16.85
C GLN A 131 -19.21 -10.89 17.85
N TYR A 132 -17.92 -11.20 17.61
CA TYR A 132 -16.83 -10.71 18.46
C TYR A 132 -16.75 -9.19 18.43
N LEU A 133 -16.76 -8.59 17.24
CA LEU A 133 -16.66 -7.15 17.07
C LEU A 133 -17.87 -6.41 17.68
N ARG A 134 -19.08 -6.96 17.53
CA ARG A 134 -20.30 -6.41 18.18
C ARG A 134 -20.20 -6.47 19.70
N ALA A 135 -19.76 -7.60 20.26
CA ALA A 135 -19.57 -7.73 21.70
C ALA A 135 -18.50 -6.75 22.22
N TYR A 136 -17.40 -6.60 21.48
CA TYR A 136 -16.30 -5.71 21.84
C TYR A 136 -16.68 -4.22 21.75
N SER A 137 -17.54 -3.85 20.79
CA SER A 137 -18.00 -2.48 20.57
C SER A 137 -19.29 -2.10 21.29
N ALA A 138 -19.91 -3.02 22.05
CA ALA A 138 -21.20 -2.82 22.69
C ALA A 138 -21.29 -1.56 23.59
N GLY A 139 -20.17 -1.13 24.17
CA GLY A 139 -20.08 0.10 24.98
C GLY A 139 -19.75 1.38 24.20
N ARG A 140 -19.66 1.33 22.87
CA ARG A 140 -19.23 2.47 22.04
C ARG A 140 -20.31 2.81 20.99
N PRO A 141 -21.22 3.76 21.30
CA PRO A 141 -22.27 4.14 20.37
C PRO A 141 -21.64 4.75 19.09
N GLY A 142 -22.20 4.38 17.94
CA GLY A 142 -21.73 4.87 16.63
C GLY A 142 -20.61 4.07 16.00
N VAL A 143 -20.13 2.99 16.62
CA VAL A 143 -19.17 2.06 16.03
C VAL A 143 -19.92 0.83 15.54
N SER A 144 -19.87 0.60 14.23
CA SER A 144 -20.40 -0.60 13.57
C SER A 144 -19.36 -1.16 12.62
N PHE A 145 -19.33 -2.47 12.47
CA PHE A 145 -18.40 -3.15 11.57
C PHE A 145 -19.16 -3.89 10.48
N VAL A 146 -18.54 -3.97 9.30
CA VAL A 146 -19.02 -4.78 8.18
C VAL A 146 -17.89 -5.72 7.80
N VAL A 147 -18.20 -7.01 7.74
CA VAL A 147 -17.23 -8.07 7.48
C VAL A 147 -17.36 -8.54 6.03
N PHE A 148 -16.24 -8.54 5.30
CA PHE A 148 -16.16 -9.03 3.93
C PHE A 148 -15.18 -10.20 3.85
N VAL A 149 -15.54 -11.21 3.08
CA VAL A 149 -14.63 -12.31 2.73
C VAL A 149 -13.94 -11.99 1.41
N HIS A 150 -12.61 -12.09 1.38
CA HIS A 150 -11.83 -11.88 0.18
C HIS A 150 -10.66 -12.87 0.10
N ASN A 151 -10.06 -12.97 -1.08
CA ASN A 151 -8.88 -13.79 -1.29
C ASN A 151 -7.70 -12.88 -1.66
N PRO A 152 -6.99 -12.30 -0.66
CA PRO A 152 -5.85 -11.46 -0.94
C PRO A 152 -4.73 -12.29 -1.54
N SER A 153 -3.94 -11.69 -2.43
CA SER A 153 -2.67 -12.28 -2.81
C SER A 153 -1.76 -12.36 -1.60
N GLU A 154 -0.97 -13.42 -1.49
CA GLU A 154 0.00 -13.55 -0.41
C GLU A 154 0.94 -12.35 -0.36
N VAL A 155 1.10 -11.78 0.83
CA VAL A 155 2.05 -10.71 1.08
C VAL A 155 3.43 -11.33 1.21
N GLY A 156 4.03 -11.60 0.08
CA GLY A 156 5.36 -12.18 0.02
C GLY A 156 6.17 -11.53 -1.08
N LEU A 157 7.43 -11.24 -0.79
CA LEU A 157 8.40 -10.89 -1.81
C LEU A 157 9.03 -12.19 -2.30
N ALA A 158 8.83 -12.54 -3.56
CA ALA A 158 9.53 -13.67 -4.15
C ALA A 158 11.06 -13.46 -4.01
N ALA A 159 11.76 -14.47 -3.51
CA ALA A 159 13.20 -14.36 -3.19
C ALA A 159 14.05 -13.91 -4.39
N GLN A 160 13.67 -14.30 -5.60
CA GLN A 160 14.39 -13.94 -6.81
C GLN A 160 14.31 -12.44 -7.18
N PRO A 161 13.12 -11.79 -7.25
CA PRO A 161 13.04 -10.35 -7.46
C PRO A 161 13.69 -9.53 -6.34
N VAL A 162 13.60 -10.01 -5.09
CA VAL A 162 14.27 -9.36 -3.95
C VAL A 162 15.78 -9.43 -4.11
N GLY A 163 16.34 -10.60 -4.43
CA GLY A 163 17.76 -10.77 -4.70
C GLY A 163 18.27 -9.87 -5.80
N ILE A 164 17.53 -9.75 -6.90
CA ILE A 164 17.85 -8.83 -8.01
C ILE A 164 17.82 -7.37 -7.55
N SER A 165 16.80 -6.98 -6.77
CA SER A 165 16.66 -5.61 -6.28
C SER A 165 17.78 -5.25 -5.31
N VAL A 166 18.12 -6.13 -4.38
CA VAL A 166 19.24 -5.96 -3.44
C VAL A 166 20.56 -5.82 -4.20
N ASN A 167 20.83 -6.71 -5.15
CA ASN A 167 22.04 -6.63 -5.97
C ASN A 167 22.12 -5.32 -6.76
N LYS A 168 21.00 -4.84 -7.32
CA LYS A 168 20.94 -3.54 -7.98
C LYS A 168 21.23 -2.39 -7.02
N MET A 169 20.70 -2.42 -5.81
CA MET A 169 20.98 -1.40 -4.79
C MET A 169 22.47 -1.35 -4.46
N TYR A 170 23.09 -2.48 -4.24
CA TYR A 170 24.54 -2.55 -3.97
C TYR A 170 25.39 -2.08 -5.15
N SER A 171 25.02 -2.46 -6.38
CA SER A 171 25.75 -2.04 -7.57
C SER A 171 25.64 -0.54 -7.86
N THR A 172 24.50 0.09 -7.53
CA THR A 172 24.31 1.54 -7.69
C THR A 172 24.95 2.35 -6.56
N SER A 173 25.04 1.83 -5.33
CA SER A 173 25.68 2.53 -4.22
C SER A 173 27.22 2.54 -4.29
N LEU A 174 27.82 1.59 -5.00
CA LEU A 174 29.28 1.50 -5.20
C LEU A 174 29.81 2.36 -6.36
N GLY A 175 28.99 3.30 -6.90
CA GLY A 175 29.40 4.27 -7.92
C GLY A 175 29.84 3.59 -9.21
N ASN A 176 28.92 3.49 -10.12
CA ASN A 176 29.08 3.40 -11.59
C ASN A 176 30.32 2.68 -12.13
N LEU A 177 30.72 1.56 -11.54
CA LEU A 177 31.59 0.62 -12.23
C LEU A 177 30.70 -0.20 -13.16
N PRO A 178 30.89 -0.16 -14.48
CA PRO A 178 30.12 -1.00 -15.37
C PRO A 178 30.55 -2.45 -15.13
N LEU A 179 29.89 -3.12 -14.21
CA LEU A 179 29.95 -4.57 -14.13
C LEU A 179 29.30 -5.08 -15.41
N ASN A 180 30.19 -5.52 -16.31
CA ASN A 180 29.87 -6.14 -17.57
C ASN A 180 28.69 -7.13 -17.37
N ALA A 181 27.55 -6.85 -17.97
CA ALA A 181 26.35 -7.67 -17.91
C ALA A 181 26.51 -9.10 -18.44
N ALA A 182 27.71 -9.44 -18.93
CA ALA A 182 28.05 -10.73 -19.49
C ALA A 182 28.36 -11.84 -18.47
N ASN A 183 28.54 -11.50 -17.17
CA ASN A 183 28.95 -12.48 -16.16
C ASN A 183 27.86 -12.94 -15.18
N VAL A 184 26.62 -12.57 -15.38
CA VAL A 184 25.49 -13.03 -14.50
C VAL A 184 24.80 -14.28 -15.06
N GLN A 185 25.24 -14.82 -16.20
CA GLN A 185 24.61 -15.97 -16.87
C GLN A 185 25.35 -17.31 -16.65
N GLY A 186 26.24 -17.39 -15.66
CA GLY A 186 27.08 -18.55 -15.38
C GLY A 186 26.86 -19.16 -13.99
N GLY A 187 25.66 -19.61 -13.64
CA GLY A 187 25.37 -20.27 -12.37
C GLY A 187 24.31 -21.35 -12.45
N ALA A 188 24.08 -21.96 -13.62
CA ALA A 188 23.38 -23.24 -13.68
C ALA A 188 24.36 -24.33 -13.22
N GLY A 189 24.23 -24.75 -11.95
CA GLY A 189 25.01 -25.80 -11.35
C GLY A 189 24.89 -27.10 -12.17
N ALA A 190 26.02 -27.51 -12.73
CA ALA A 190 26.19 -28.85 -13.28
C ALA A 190 26.05 -29.87 -12.13
N ALA A 191 25.04 -30.74 -12.21
CA ALA A 191 24.90 -31.90 -11.34
C ALA A 191 26.11 -32.82 -11.54
N PRO A 192 26.72 -33.38 -10.47
CA PRO A 192 27.78 -34.36 -10.64
C PRO A 192 27.18 -35.65 -11.17
N ALA A 193 27.68 -36.10 -12.32
CA ALA A 193 27.42 -37.40 -12.86
C ALA A 193 27.95 -38.47 -11.88
N GLY A 194 27.05 -39.23 -11.25
CA GLY A 194 27.38 -40.38 -10.44
C GLY A 194 28.03 -41.48 -11.30
N GLY A 195 29.30 -41.73 -11.04
CA GLY A 195 30.03 -42.83 -11.61
C GLY A 195 29.57 -44.14 -11.03
N ALA A 196 29.26 -45.09 -11.89
CA ALA A 196 29.04 -46.51 -11.59
C ALA A 196 30.34 -47.15 -11.11
N ARG A 197 30.26 -47.88 -10.04
CA ARG A 197 30.93 -49.18 -9.80
C ARG A 197 30.17 -49.93 -8.73
#